data_86a574d06284b4ade8dfbb70d7300761
#
_entry.id   86a574d06284b4ade8dfbb70d7300761
#
_cell.length_a   1.000
_cell.length_b   1.000
_cell.length_c   1.000
_cell.angle_alpha   90.00
_cell.angle_beta   90.00
_cell.angle_gamma   90.00
#
_symmetry.space_group_name_H-M   'P 1'
#
loop_
_entity.id
_entity.type
_entity.pdbx_description
1 polymer ?
#
loop_
_entity_poly.entity_id
_entity_poly.type
_entity_poly.pdbx_seq_one_letter_code
_entity_poly.pdbx_strand_id
1 'polypeptide(L)'
;MIALAGPANKQARIAADNICGIASHYQGSLGTSILKVFDLSVGFTGLNEQMAQFYAYEYETLLLSTTHHASYYPHAQPLTLKVLYDKKTLCILGAQVIGYEGVDKKIDVLATAIQTKMKIVDLKHLDLAYAPPYSSVKDPLNIIGYMAENIETHKVKQASFLDLAKFNYGARSFFSF
;
A
#
# COMPACT_ATOMS: atom_id res chain seq x y z
N MET A 1 -12.58 13.59 -10.38
CA MET A 1 -13.62 12.62 -10.81
C MET A 1 -12.93 11.26 -11.01
N ILE A 2 -13.51 10.20 -10.46
CA ILE A 2 -12.97 8.82 -10.59
C ILE A 2 -13.91 8.05 -11.52
N ALA A 3 -13.47 7.82 -12.76
CA ALA A 3 -14.28 7.19 -13.82
C ALA A 3 -14.08 5.65 -13.77
N LEU A 4 -14.63 5.00 -12.74
CA LEU A 4 -14.57 3.55 -12.54
C LEU A 4 -15.98 2.97 -12.38
N ALA A 5 -16.18 1.75 -12.86
CA ALA A 5 -17.47 1.05 -12.81
C ALA A 5 -17.96 0.79 -11.36
N GLY A 6 -17.06 0.44 -10.44
CA GLY A 6 -17.40 0.23 -9.03
C GLY A 6 -18.06 1.43 -8.36
N PRO A 7 -17.44 2.63 -8.36
CA PRO A 7 -18.06 3.86 -7.90
C PRO A 7 -19.37 4.19 -8.59
N ALA A 8 -19.47 4.01 -9.91
CA ALA A 8 -20.69 4.27 -10.68
C ALA A 8 -21.85 3.38 -10.20
N ASN A 9 -21.63 2.07 -10.03
CA ASN A 9 -22.65 1.17 -9.50
C ASN A 9 -23.12 1.54 -8.08
N LYS A 10 -22.19 1.90 -7.20
CA LYS A 10 -22.53 2.36 -5.83
C LYS A 10 -23.38 3.63 -5.85
N GLN A 11 -23.01 4.60 -6.68
CA GLN A 11 -23.77 5.86 -6.83
C GLN A 11 -25.14 5.62 -7.43
N ALA A 12 -25.29 4.74 -8.42
CA ALA A 12 -26.58 4.38 -8.99
C ALA A 12 -27.52 3.76 -7.93
N ARG A 13 -27.01 2.88 -7.08
CA ARG A 13 -27.79 2.30 -5.96
C ARG A 13 -28.24 3.37 -4.98
N ILE A 14 -27.32 4.27 -4.57
CA ILE A 14 -27.63 5.37 -3.65
C ILE A 14 -28.69 6.32 -4.26
N ALA A 15 -28.59 6.62 -5.57
CA ALA A 15 -29.59 7.42 -6.26
C ALA A 15 -30.96 6.76 -6.23
N ALA A 16 -31.03 5.46 -6.52
CA ALA A 16 -32.29 4.70 -6.46
C ALA A 16 -32.88 4.69 -5.05
N ASP A 17 -32.06 4.45 -4.02
CA ASP A 17 -32.50 4.45 -2.62
C ASP A 17 -33.12 5.82 -2.26
N ASN A 18 -32.46 6.92 -2.59
CA ASN A 18 -32.98 8.26 -2.32
C ASN A 18 -34.27 8.60 -3.09
N ILE A 19 -34.39 8.14 -4.34
CA ILE A 19 -35.65 8.29 -5.13
C ILE A 19 -36.81 7.55 -4.44
N CYS A 20 -36.51 6.40 -3.84
CA CYS A 20 -37.49 5.60 -3.08
C CYS A 20 -37.70 6.07 -1.63
N GLY A 21 -37.15 7.22 -1.24
CA GLY A 21 -37.31 7.79 0.11
C GLY A 21 -36.40 7.13 1.18
N ILE A 22 -35.45 6.31 0.78
CA ILE A 22 -34.45 5.70 1.68
C ILE A 22 -33.23 6.62 1.73
N ALA A 23 -32.92 7.20 2.90
CA ALA A 23 -31.76 8.06 3.07
C ALA A 23 -30.47 7.27 2.90
N SER A 24 -29.70 7.56 1.86
CA SER A 24 -28.43 6.92 1.54
C SER A 24 -27.41 7.95 1.09
N HIS A 25 -26.13 7.80 1.51
CA HIS A 25 -25.06 8.74 1.24
C HIS A 25 -23.84 8.06 0.64
N TYR A 26 -23.21 8.72 -0.34
CA TYR A 26 -21.99 8.25 -0.96
C TYR A 26 -20.78 8.52 -0.05
N GLN A 27 -20.09 7.45 0.34
CA GLN A 27 -18.92 7.51 1.25
C GLN A 27 -17.61 7.89 0.54
N GLY A 28 -17.66 8.22 -0.75
CA GLY A 28 -16.48 8.50 -1.53
C GLY A 28 -15.87 7.23 -2.16
N SER A 29 -14.68 7.41 -2.75
CA SER A 29 -13.93 6.33 -3.38
C SER A 29 -12.45 6.57 -3.22
N LEU A 30 -11.70 5.49 -2.94
CA LEU A 30 -10.23 5.50 -2.89
C LEU A 30 -9.60 5.49 -4.29
N GLY A 31 -10.38 5.28 -5.35
CA GLY A 31 -9.87 5.09 -6.69
C GLY A 31 -9.11 3.78 -6.86
N THR A 32 -9.39 2.77 -6.02
CA THR A 32 -8.74 1.46 -6.11
C THR A 32 -8.93 0.88 -7.50
N SER A 33 -7.81 0.50 -8.11
CA SER A 33 -7.76 0.01 -9.48
C SER A 33 -6.62 -0.98 -9.67
N ILE A 34 -6.79 -1.88 -10.62
CA ILE A 34 -5.76 -2.82 -11.05
C ILE A 34 -5.79 -2.92 -12.57
N LEU A 35 -4.62 -3.06 -13.18
CA LEU A 35 -4.48 -3.24 -14.61
C LEU A 35 -3.42 -4.29 -14.91
N LYS A 36 -3.57 -4.96 -16.04
CA LYS A 36 -2.58 -5.88 -16.60
C LYS A 36 -1.76 -5.15 -17.67
N VAL A 37 -0.42 -5.20 -17.56
CA VAL A 37 0.52 -4.64 -18.52
C VAL A 37 1.44 -5.79 -18.96
N PHE A 38 1.14 -6.39 -20.08
CA PHE A 38 1.74 -7.66 -20.52
C PHE A 38 1.56 -8.73 -19.41
N ASP A 39 2.66 -9.26 -18.87
CA ASP A 39 2.62 -10.26 -17.80
C ASP A 39 2.55 -9.65 -16.40
N LEU A 40 2.83 -8.35 -16.27
CA LEU A 40 2.78 -7.63 -15.00
C LEU A 40 1.36 -7.19 -14.67
N SER A 41 1.02 -7.26 -13.39
CA SER A 41 -0.15 -6.60 -12.81
C SER A 41 0.31 -5.38 -12.01
N VAL A 42 -0.43 -4.28 -12.14
CA VAL A 42 -0.17 -3.03 -11.40
C VAL A 42 -1.46 -2.63 -10.70
N GLY A 43 -1.43 -2.61 -9.39
CA GLY A 43 -2.54 -2.19 -8.55
C GLY A 43 -2.22 -0.91 -7.79
N PHE A 44 -3.23 -0.08 -7.53
CA PHE A 44 -3.08 1.11 -6.71
C PHE A 44 -4.39 1.44 -5.96
N THR A 45 -4.25 2.13 -4.84
CA THR A 45 -5.36 2.56 -4.01
C THR A 45 -4.97 3.81 -3.21
N GLY A 46 -5.92 4.71 -2.97
CA GLY A 46 -5.69 5.94 -2.21
C GLY A 46 -4.79 6.96 -2.93
N LEU A 47 -3.96 7.65 -2.17
CA LEU A 47 -3.10 8.71 -2.68
C LEU A 47 -1.76 8.16 -3.22
N ASN A 48 -1.25 8.75 -4.28
CA ASN A 48 0.16 8.63 -4.66
C ASN A 48 0.96 9.83 -4.10
N GLU A 49 2.28 9.81 -4.23
CA GLU A 49 3.14 10.89 -3.73
C GLU A 49 2.80 12.27 -4.32
N GLN A 50 2.50 12.34 -5.63
CA GLN A 50 2.14 13.61 -6.28
C GLN A 50 0.86 14.20 -5.69
N MET A 51 -0.15 13.34 -5.45
CA MET A 51 -1.40 13.75 -4.81
C MET A 51 -1.18 14.14 -3.34
N ALA A 52 -0.37 13.38 -2.61
CA ALA A 52 -0.03 13.70 -1.22
C ALA A 52 0.67 15.06 -1.11
N GLN A 53 1.62 15.34 -2.01
CA GLN A 53 2.28 16.65 -2.12
C GLN A 53 1.29 17.77 -2.50
N PHE A 54 0.44 17.54 -3.49
CA PHE A 54 -0.55 18.52 -3.94
C PHE A 54 -1.52 18.91 -2.82
N TYR A 55 -1.93 17.96 -1.98
CA TYR A 55 -2.80 18.19 -0.82
C TYR A 55 -2.03 18.57 0.46
N ALA A 56 -0.73 18.82 0.37
CA ALA A 56 0.14 19.21 1.48
C ALA A 56 0.12 18.22 2.68
N TYR A 57 0.01 16.93 2.42
CA TYR A 57 0.20 15.91 3.45
C TYR A 57 1.67 15.83 3.88
N GLU A 58 1.91 15.72 5.17
CA GLU A 58 3.21 15.31 5.72
C GLU A 58 3.25 13.77 5.74
N TYR A 59 3.86 13.17 4.74
CA TYR A 59 3.86 11.72 4.54
C TYR A 59 5.25 11.11 4.58
N GLU A 60 5.29 9.81 4.83
CA GLU A 60 6.42 8.91 4.57
C GLU A 60 6.03 7.82 3.59
N THR A 61 7.05 7.20 2.98
CA THR A 61 6.85 6.09 2.06
C THR A 61 7.69 4.90 2.49
N LEU A 62 7.10 3.70 2.42
CA LEU A 62 7.81 2.44 2.55
C LEU A 62 7.85 1.72 1.21
N LEU A 63 9.01 1.24 0.85
CA LEU A 63 9.21 0.42 -0.36
C LEU A 63 9.73 -0.95 0.05
N LEU A 64 9.03 -2.00 -0.35
CA LEU A 64 9.40 -3.39 -0.12
C LEU A 64 9.40 -4.14 -1.45
N SER A 65 10.53 -4.76 -1.79
CA SER A 65 10.62 -5.74 -2.86
C SER A 65 10.83 -7.12 -2.27
N THR A 66 9.99 -8.07 -2.65
CA THR A 66 9.95 -9.44 -2.11
C THR A 66 9.36 -10.40 -3.15
N THR A 67 8.94 -11.58 -2.75
CA THR A 67 8.17 -12.52 -3.57
C THR A 67 6.71 -12.59 -3.14
N HIS A 68 5.80 -12.93 -4.07
CA HIS A 68 4.36 -12.99 -3.80
C HIS A 68 4.00 -14.13 -2.83
N HIS A 69 4.79 -15.20 -2.76
CA HIS A 69 4.68 -16.29 -1.79
C HIS A 69 6.07 -16.73 -1.29
N ALA A 70 6.12 -17.78 -0.49
CA ALA A 70 7.36 -18.31 0.08
C ALA A 70 8.40 -18.61 -1.01
N SER A 71 9.60 -18.00 -0.91
CA SER A 71 10.64 -18.06 -1.95
C SER A 71 11.18 -19.47 -2.20
N TYR A 72 11.06 -20.37 -1.23
CA TYR A 72 11.47 -21.77 -1.35
C TYR A 72 10.41 -22.64 -2.08
N TYR A 73 9.19 -22.12 -2.26
CA TYR A 73 8.15 -22.83 -3.00
C TYR A 73 8.28 -22.51 -4.51
N PRO A 74 8.04 -23.51 -5.40
CA PRO A 74 8.20 -23.32 -6.85
C PRO A 74 7.38 -22.16 -7.41
N HIS A 75 7.93 -21.50 -8.44
CA HIS A 75 7.29 -20.40 -9.18
C HIS A 75 7.11 -19.10 -8.40
N ALA A 76 7.90 -18.87 -7.33
CA ALA A 76 7.90 -17.59 -6.65
C ALA A 76 8.27 -16.44 -7.60
N GLN A 77 7.39 -15.45 -7.73
CA GLN A 77 7.54 -14.30 -8.62
C GLN A 77 7.80 -13.02 -7.83
N PRO A 78 8.55 -12.06 -8.39
CA PRO A 78 8.78 -10.77 -7.75
C PRO A 78 7.49 -9.99 -7.49
N LEU A 79 7.44 -9.34 -6.33
CA LEU A 79 6.37 -8.44 -5.91
C LEU A 79 6.98 -7.22 -5.23
N THR A 80 6.62 -6.03 -5.68
CA THR A 80 7.08 -4.77 -5.08
C THR A 80 5.88 -3.97 -4.61
N LEU A 81 5.96 -3.51 -3.35
CA LEU A 81 4.94 -2.69 -2.71
C LEU A 81 5.54 -1.34 -2.33
N LYS A 82 4.80 -0.28 -2.61
CA LYS A 82 5.06 1.06 -2.11
C LYS A 82 3.84 1.53 -1.33
N VAL A 83 4.02 1.88 -0.06
CA VAL A 83 2.92 2.31 0.82
C VAL A 83 3.23 3.68 1.38
N LEU A 84 2.26 4.61 1.30
CA LEU A 84 2.33 5.95 1.85
C LEU A 84 1.52 6.01 3.13
N TYR A 85 2.03 6.70 4.15
CA TYR A 85 1.32 6.97 5.40
C TYR A 85 1.57 8.39 5.92
N ASP A 86 0.62 8.91 6.67
CA ASP A 86 0.69 10.22 7.30
C ASP A 86 1.62 10.17 8.52
N LYS A 87 2.58 11.11 8.60
CA LYS A 87 3.59 11.15 9.69
C LYS A 87 3.01 11.39 11.07
N LYS A 88 1.89 12.11 11.16
CA LYS A 88 1.31 12.49 12.45
C LYS A 88 0.36 11.45 12.99
N THR A 89 -0.51 10.95 12.11
CA THR A 89 -1.56 10.00 12.49
C THR A 89 -1.15 8.55 12.32
N LEU A 90 -0.10 8.31 11.53
CA LEU A 90 0.36 7.00 11.05
C LEU A 90 -0.67 6.28 10.18
N CYS A 91 -1.77 6.93 9.80
CA CYS A 91 -2.79 6.34 8.95
C CYS A 91 -2.26 6.11 7.53
N ILE A 92 -2.60 4.97 6.94
CA ILE A 92 -2.24 4.65 5.56
C ILE A 92 -3.03 5.60 4.64
N LEU A 93 -2.30 6.28 3.74
CA LEU A 93 -2.87 7.24 2.78
C LEU A 93 -3.06 6.63 1.40
N GLY A 94 -2.19 5.71 1.00
CA GLY A 94 -2.24 5.11 -0.30
C GLY A 94 -1.20 4.03 -0.51
N ALA A 95 -1.36 3.26 -1.58
CA ALA A 95 -0.44 2.19 -1.91
C ALA A 95 -0.40 1.90 -3.42
N GLN A 96 0.74 1.40 -3.87
CA GLN A 96 1.00 0.87 -5.20
C GLN A 96 1.66 -0.50 -5.07
N VAL A 97 1.19 -1.46 -5.84
CA VAL A 97 1.75 -2.83 -5.87
C VAL A 97 1.97 -3.23 -7.32
N ILE A 98 3.14 -3.76 -7.62
CA ILE A 98 3.49 -4.27 -8.95
C ILE A 98 4.11 -5.67 -8.82
N GLY A 99 3.71 -6.58 -9.69
CA GLY A 99 4.22 -7.94 -9.73
C GLY A 99 3.53 -8.78 -10.79
N TYR A 100 3.91 -10.04 -10.87
CA TYR A 100 3.28 -11.01 -11.76
C TYR A 100 2.05 -11.66 -11.12
N GLU A 101 2.14 -11.94 -9.81
CA GLU A 101 1.14 -12.63 -9.02
C GLU A 101 0.89 -11.91 -7.68
N GLY A 102 -0.30 -12.09 -7.09
CA GLY A 102 -0.64 -11.64 -5.73
C GLY A 102 -0.87 -10.13 -5.55
N VAL A 103 -0.87 -9.34 -6.63
CA VAL A 103 -1.08 -7.89 -6.61
C VAL A 103 -2.48 -7.54 -6.11
N ASP A 104 -3.51 -8.22 -6.63
CA ASP A 104 -4.92 -8.05 -6.28
C ASP A 104 -5.15 -8.26 -4.78
N LYS A 105 -4.66 -9.37 -4.24
CA LYS A 105 -4.76 -9.68 -2.80
C LYS A 105 -4.19 -8.57 -1.92
N LYS A 106 -3.02 -8.02 -2.28
CA LYS A 106 -2.36 -6.98 -1.48
C LYS A 106 -3.09 -5.64 -1.58
N ILE A 107 -3.54 -5.27 -2.78
CA ILE A 107 -4.28 -4.02 -3.00
C ILE A 107 -5.62 -4.03 -2.27
N ASP A 108 -6.36 -5.13 -2.26
CA ASP A 108 -7.65 -5.22 -1.60
C ASP A 108 -7.52 -5.09 -0.07
N VAL A 109 -6.50 -5.74 0.52
CA VAL A 109 -6.22 -5.57 1.96
C VAL A 109 -5.82 -4.13 2.27
N LEU A 110 -4.96 -3.50 1.46
CA LEU A 110 -4.54 -2.11 1.65
C LEU A 110 -5.70 -1.13 1.46
N ALA A 111 -6.58 -1.35 0.48
CA ALA A 111 -7.79 -0.56 0.28
C ALA A 111 -8.70 -0.62 1.51
N THR A 112 -8.89 -1.81 2.07
CA THR A 112 -9.64 -2.00 3.31
C THR A 112 -8.98 -1.29 4.49
N ALA A 113 -7.66 -1.41 4.62
CA ALA A 113 -6.89 -0.73 5.67
C ALA A 113 -7.02 0.80 5.59
N ILE A 114 -6.95 1.39 4.38
CA ILE A 114 -7.15 2.83 4.18
C ILE A 114 -8.59 3.23 4.54
N GLN A 115 -9.59 2.46 4.10
CA GLN A 115 -11.00 2.76 4.34
C GLN A 115 -11.35 2.74 5.82
N THR A 116 -10.70 1.89 6.60
CA THR A 116 -10.84 1.79 8.07
C THR A 116 -9.90 2.72 8.84
N LYS A 117 -9.12 3.56 8.14
CA LYS A 117 -8.11 4.47 8.74
C LYS A 117 -7.09 3.72 9.61
N MET A 118 -6.71 2.53 9.18
CA MET A 118 -5.73 1.69 9.88
C MET A 118 -4.37 2.40 9.90
N LYS A 119 -3.66 2.30 11.03
CA LYS A 119 -2.28 2.78 11.11
C LYS A 119 -1.34 1.81 10.42
N ILE A 120 -0.29 2.34 9.79
CA ILE A 120 0.70 1.54 9.08
C ILE A 120 1.35 0.46 9.97
N VAL A 121 1.59 0.77 11.24
CA VAL A 121 2.18 -0.16 12.21
C VAL A 121 1.25 -1.33 12.56
N ASP A 122 -0.06 -1.17 12.40
CA ASP A 122 -1.04 -2.21 12.73
C ASP A 122 -1.08 -3.32 11.67
N LEU A 123 -0.52 -3.07 10.47
CA LEU A 123 -0.38 -4.11 9.44
C LEU A 123 0.39 -5.33 9.93
N LYS A 124 1.31 -5.18 10.90
CA LYS A 124 2.07 -6.30 11.48
C LYS A 124 1.19 -7.31 12.24
N HIS A 125 0.00 -6.87 12.68
CA HIS A 125 -0.94 -7.68 13.46
C HIS A 125 -2.01 -8.38 12.61
N LEU A 126 -2.04 -8.11 11.30
CA LEU A 126 -3.02 -8.75 10.43
C LEU A 126 -2.78 -10.26 10.38
N ASP A 127 -3.81 -11.03 10.71
CA ASP A 127 -3.85 -12.47 10.53
C ASP A 127 -4.31 -12.78 9.10
N LEU A 128 -3.33 -12.98 8.21
CA LEU A 128 -3.58 -13.19 6.78
C LEU A 128 -3.40 -14.65 6.41
N ALA A 129 -4.25 -15.13 5.51
CA ALA A 129 -4.22 -16.51 5.03
C ALA A 129 -2.84 -16.88 4.47
N TYR A 130 -2.23 -17.92 5.04
CA TYR A 130 -0.93 -18.44 4.68
C TYR A 130 -0.97 -19.95 4.38
N ALA A 131 -0.36 -20.28 3.27
CA ALA A 131 0.29 -21.56 2.98
C ALA A 131 1.38 -21.27 1.95
N PRO A 132 2.44 -22.11 1.80
CA PRO A 132 3.57 -21.81 0.92
C PRO A 132 3.22 -21.37 -0.50
N PRO A 133 2.18 -21.93 -1.18
CA PRO A 133 1.78 -21.50 -2.52
C PRO A 133 1.09 -20.13 -2.58
N TYR A 134 0.61 -19.58 -1.45
CA TYR A 134 -0.25 -18.39 -1.44
C TYR A 134 0.37 -17.15 -0.81
N SER A 135 1.31 -17.32 0.11
CA SER A 135 1.97 -16.22 0.79
C SER A 135 3.27 -16.69 1.48
N SER A 136 3.89 -15.82 2.24
CA SER A 136 5.00 -16.13 3.16
C SER A 136 4.51 -16.12 4.60
N VAL A 137 5.22 -16.78 5.51
CA VAL A 137 4.89 -16.80 6.96
C VAL A 137 4.74 -15.38 7.52
N LYS A 138 5.65 -14.48 7.10
CA LYS A 138 5.47 -13.03 7.25
C LYS A 138 4.97 -12.51 5.91
N ASP A 139 3.67 -12.26 5.84
CA ASP A 139 3.09 -11.65 4.63
C ASP A 139 3.80 -10.32 4.32
N PRO A 140 3.99 -9.94 3.04
CA PRO A 140 4.55 -8.64 2.67
C PRO A 140 3.93 -7.45 3.39
N LEU A 141 2.62 -7.49 3.71
CA LEU A 141 1.96 -6.44 4.49
C LEU A 141 2.39 -6.43 5.95
N ASN A 142 2.59 -7.61 6.56
CA ASN A 142 3.15 -7.67 7.90
C ASN A 142 4.59 -7.10 7.93
N ILE A 143 5.39 -7.38 6.89
CA ILE A 143 6.75 -6.82 6.77
C ILE A 143 6.69 -5.29 6.70
N ILE A 144 5.80 -4.71 5.91
CA ILE A 144 5.58 -3.24 5.87
C ILE A 144 5.26 -2.69 7.27
N GLY A 145 4.39 -3.37 8.03
CA GLY A 145 4.06 -2.99 9.41
C GLY A 145 5.28 -3.02 10.34
N TYR A 146 6.14 -4.05 10.26
CA TYR A 146 7.39 -4.11 11.01
C TYR A 146 8.40 -3.03 10.58
N MET A 147 8.51 -2.75 9.28
CA MET A 147 9.36 -1.67 8.78
C MET A 147 8.92 -0.31 9.36
N ALA A 148 7.62 -0.02 9.32
CA ALA A 148 7.06 1.18 9.91
C ALA A 148 7.38 1.29 11.41
N GLU A 149 7.15 0.22 12.16
CA GLU A 149 7.47 0.20 13.60
C GLU A 149 8.94 0.49 13.89
N ASN A 150 9.86 -0.08 13.10
CA ASN A 150 11.29 0.14 13.28
C ASN A 150 11.70 1.61 13.04
N ILE A 151 11.04 2.27 12.09
CA ILE A 151 11.26 3.70 11.80
C ILE A 151 10.67 4.55 12.93
N GLU A 152 9.42 4.33 13.30
CA GLU A 152 8.72 5.12 14.32
C GLU A 152 9.33 4.95 15.72
N THR A 153 9.93 3.80 15.99
CA THR A 153 10.67 3.56 17.24
C THR A 153 12.16 3.91 17.16
N HIS A 154 12.58 4.57 16.07
CA HIS A 154 13.95 5.02 15.82
C HIS A 154 15.03 3.93 15.85
N LYS A 155 14.64 2.67 15.62
CA LYS A 155 15.57 1.53 15.49
C LYS A 155 16.32 1.54 14.16
N VAL A 156 15.70 2.12 13.13
CA VAL A 156 16.26 2.23 11.78
C VAL A 156 16.00 3.64 11.26
N LYS A 157 17.01 4.22 10.60
CA LYS A 157 16.87 5.46 9.84
C LYS A 157 16.71 5.11 8.37
N GLN A 158 15.58 5.48 7.78
CA GLN A 158 15.34 5.26 6.36
C GLN A 158 16.03 6.34 5.53
N ALA A 159 16.69 5.92 4.43
CA ALA A 159 17.15 6.80 3.37
C ALA A 159 16.36 6.50 2.08
N SER A 160 15.96 7.54 1.38
CA SER A 160 15.34 7.40 0.06
C SER A 160 16.41 7.23 -1.03
N PHE A 161 16.02 6.70 -2.18
CA PHE A 161 16.90 6.66 -3.36
C PHE A 161 17.40 8.08 -3.76
N LEU A 162 16.56 9.09 -3.59
CA LEU A 162 16.92 10.49 -3.87
C LEU A 162 17.97 11.02 -2.88
N ASP A 163 17.99 10.50 -1.66
CA ASP A 163 19.01 10.87 -0.67
C ASP A 163 20.36 10.24 -1.04
N LEU A 164 20.36 9.00 -1.58
CA LEU A 164 21.58 8.37 -2.08
C LEU A 164 22.28 9.19 -3.17
N ALA A 165 21.51 9.84 -4.05
CA ALA A 165 22.07 10.72 -5.08
C ALA A 165 22.76 11.97 -4.53
N LYS A 166 22.44 12.38 -3.29
CA LYS A 166 23.07 13.52 -2.58
C LYS A 166 24.33 13.13 -1.81
N PHE A 167 24.56 11.83 -1.59
CA PHE A 167 25.76 11.36 -0.91
C PHE A 167 26.95 11.42 -1.85
N ASN A 168 27.89 12.32 -1.55
CA ASN A 168 29.18 12.35 -2.23
C ASN A 168 29.94 11.06 -1.87
N TYR A 169 30.37 10.30 -2.88
CA TYR A 169 31.10 9.01 -2.74
C TYR A 169 32.43 9.09 -1.95
N GLY A 170 32.76 10.24 -1.36
CA GLY A 170 33.96 10.49 -0.56
C GLY A 170 33.84 10.35 0.96
N ALA A 171 32.63 10.20 1.50
CA ALA A 171 32.45 10.11 2.95
C ALA A 171 32.36 8.63 3.40
N ARG A 172 33.46 8.12 3.93
CA ARG A 172 33.58 6.82 4.59
C ARG A 172 32.83 6.81 5.93
N SER A 173 31.51 6.77 5.97
CA SER A 173 30.80 6.57 7.25
C SER A 173 29.36 6.05 7.09
N PHE A 174 29.19 5.01 6.27
CA PHE A 174 27.89 4.33 6.20
C PHE A 174 27.73 3.18 7.22
N PHE A 175 28.80 2.79 7.91
CA PHE A 175 28.79 1.71 8.89
C PHE A 175 29.61 2.11 10.12
N SER A 176 29.03 2.91 11.00
CA SER A 176 29.38 2.87 12.42
C SER A 176 28.25 2.15 13.14
N PHE A 177 28.49 0.88 13.46
CA PHE A 177 27.69 0.11 14.40
C PHE A 177 27.88 0.70 15.81
#